data_d9f2bb84119d0ca0be3d6ac39eea56fe
#
_entry.id   d9f2bb84119d0ca0be3d6ac39eea56fe
#
_cell.length_a   1.000
_cell.length_b   1.000
_cell.length_c   1.000
_cell.angle_alpha   90.00
_cell.angle_beta   90.00
_cell.angle_gamma   90.00
#
_symmetry.space_group_name_H-M   'P 1'
#
loop_
_entity.id
_entity.type
_entity.pdbx_description
1 polymer ?
#
loop_
_entity_poly.entity_id
_entity_poly.type
_entity_poly.pdbx_seq_one_letter_code
_entity_poly.pdbx_strand_id
1 'polypeptide(L)'
;MQSASRKPLIVGIGGSTRVGSTTERALCLALKAAEAAGAQTALFGGPFLARLPIYTPEKSERSSEQMEFIEAVRASDGIIVATPGYHGGISGLVKNALDLLDDLRDDTRCYLEGRAVGCIVAASGWQTCGTALGALRSVVHALRGWPSPLGAALNSSESVFDAEGNCADAKTAAQLAVVGRQVVEFAQRFSPGRQPPID
;
A
#
# COMPACT_ATOMS: atom_id res chain seq x y z
N MET A 1 -16.06 23.76 20.87
CA MET A 1 -16.33 22.33 20.58
C MET A 1 -15.31 21.90 19.51
N GLN A 2 -14.29 21.12 19.87
CA GLN A 2 -13.39 20.54 18.88
C GLN A 2 -14.21 19.54 18.06
N SER A 3 -14.38 19.80 16.76
CA SER A 3 -14.92 18.83 15.82
C SER A 3 -14.10 17.56 15.94
N ALA A 4 -14.75 16.43 16.22
CA ALA A 4 -14.08 15.14 16.25
C ALA A 4 -13.48 14.91 14.85
N SER A 5 -12.16 15.03 14.76
CA SER A 5 -11.41 14.88 13.50
C SER A 5 -11.66 13.47 12.95
N ARG A 6 -12.14 13.36 11.71
CA ARG A 6 -12.34 12.09 11.00
C ARG A 6 -11.06 11.22 11.08
N LYS A 7 -11.20 9.94 11.40
CA LYS A 7 -10.07 9.00 11.34
C LYS A 7 -9.54 8.93 9.91
N PRO A 8 -8.22 8.93 9.69
CA PRO A 8 -7.66 8.75 8.35
C PRO A 8 -8.01 7.37 7.80
N LEU A 9 -8.31 7.30 6.50
CA LEU A 9 -8.51 6.06 5.78
C LEU A 9 -7.19 5.63 5.12
N ILE A 10 -6.68 4.47 5.50
CA ILE A 10 -5.48 3.87 4.91
C ILE A 10 -5.89 2.66 4.07
N VAL A 11 -5.57 2.70 2.78
CA VAL A 11 -5.85 1.62 1.84
C VAL A 11 -4.63 0.72 1.69
N GLY A 12 -4.79 -0.56 1.97
CA GLY A 12 -3.80 -1.60 1.72
C GLY A 12 -3.99 -2.22 0.34
N ILE A 13 -2.96 -2.24 -0.46
CA ILE A 13 -2.94 -2.78 -1.82
C ILE A 13 -1.86 -3.85 -1.91
N GLY A 14 -2.22 -5.09 -2.28
CA GLY A 14 -1.17 -6.07 -2.53
C GLY A 14 -1.49 -7.47 -2.05
N GLY A 15 -0.42 -8.27 -1.97
CA GLY A 15 -0.50 -9.70 -1.76
C GLY A 15 -0.06 -10.47 -3.01
N SER A 16 -0.38 -11.74 -3.07
CA SER A 16 -0.21 -12.60 -4.22
C SER A 16 -1.48 -13.41 -4.46
N THR A 17 -1.55 -14.12 -5.57
CA THR A 17 -2.66 -15.05 -5.84
C THR A 17 -2.72 -16.22 -4.84
N ARG A 18 -1.64 -16.47 -4.10
CA ARG A 18 -1.59 -17.48 -3.04
C ARG A 18 -2.13 -16.90 -1.74
N VAL A 19 -3.23 -17.43 -1.25
CA VAL A 19 -3.84 -17.08 0.03
C VAL A 19 -2.83 -17.30 1.17
N GLY A 20 -2.77 -16.38 2.12
CA GLY A 20 -1.86 -16.44 3.26
C GLY A 20 -0.37 -16.29 2.89
N SER A 21 -0.06 -15.69 1.75
CA SER A 21 1.31 -15.42 1.34
C SER A 21 2.04 -14.52 2.33
N THR A 22 3.37 -14.62 2.38
CA THR A 22 4.22 -13.72 3.19
C THR A 22 3.90 -12.24 2.93
N THR A 23 3.67 -11.87 1.67
CA THR A 23 3.31 -10.51 1.27
C THR A 23 1.97 -10.06 1.85
N GLU A 24 0.94 -10.92 1.78
CA GLU A 24 -0.38 -10.61 2.32
C GLU A 24 -0.36 -10.48 3.85
N ARG A 25 0.32 -11.42 4.54
CA ARG A 25 0.49 -11.36 5.99
C ARG A 25 1.22 -10.10 6.44
N ALA A 26 2.28 -9.72 5.72
CA ALA A 26 3.03 -8.49 6.00
C ALA A 26 2.15 -7.24 5.82
N LEU A 27 1.33 -7.18 4.77
CA LEU A 27 0.38 -6.09 4.55
C LEU A 27 -0.64 -6.01 5.69
N CYS A 28 -1.25 -7.13 6.07
CA CYS A 28 -2.22 -7.18 7.16
C CYS A 28 -1.61 -6.70 8.48
N LEU A 29 -0.35 -7.06 8.75
CA LEU A 29 0.33 -6.63 9.98
C LEU A 29 0.57 -5.11 10.00
N ALA A 30 0.98 -4.54 8.87
CA ALA A 30 1.15 -3.10 8.74
C ALA A 30 -0.19 -2.33 8.84
N LEU A 31 -1.28 -2.88 8.27
CA LEU A 31 -2.63 -2.32 8.42
C LEU A 31 -3.12 -2.37 9.87
N LYS A 32 -2.90 -3.48 10.59
CA LYS A 32 -3.20 -3.57 12.03
C LYS A 32 -2.47 -2.50 12.84
N ALA A 33 -1.21 -2.22 12.48
CA ALA A 33 -0.46 -1.15 13.14
C ALA A 33 -1.01 0.24 12.80
N ALA A 34 -1.52 0.45 11.57
CA ALA A 34 -2.22 1.67 11.20
C ALA A 34 -3.53 1.85 11.99
N GLU A 35 -4.30 0.77 12.18
CA GLU A 35 -5.51 0.78 13.02
C GLU A 35 -5.19 1.14 14.47
N ALA A 36 -4.15 0.53 15.03
CA ALA A 36 -3.68 0.83 16.39
C ALA A 36 -3.22 2.30 16.52
N ALA A 37 -2.77 2.92 15.43
CA ALA A 37 -2.42 4.34 15.35
C ALA A 37 -3.64 5.25 15.10
N GLY A 38 -4.87 4.70 15.08
CA GLY A 38 -6.11 5.45 14.99
C GLY A 38 -6.68 5.62 13.57
N ALA A 39 -6.20 4.88 12.58
CA ALA A 39 -6.76 4.87 11.24
C ALA A 39 -7.98 3.94 11.09
N GLN A 40 -8.75 4.14 10.04
CA GLN A 40 -9.59 3.12 9.41
C GLN A 40 -8.80 2.49 8.28
N THR A 41 -9.03 1.21 8.00
CA THR A 41 -8.32 0.50 6.93
C THR A 41 -9.28 -0.16 5.95
N ALA A 42 -8.84 -0.29 4.68
CA ALA A 42 -9.47 -1.11 3.67
C ALA A 42 -8.39 -1.95 2.98
N LEU A 43 -8.68 -3.21 2.67
CA LEU A 43 -7.72 -4.15 2.08
C LEU A 43 -8.17 -4.60 0.70
N PHE A 44 -7.35 -4.31 -0.31
CA PHE A 44 -7.43 -4.90 -1.65
C PHE A 44 -6.34 -5.95 -1.79
N GLY A 45 -6.65 -7.15 -1.32
CA GLY A 45 -5.72 -8.29 -1.27
C GLY A 45 -5.54 -8.99 -2.61
N GLY A 46 -4.61 -9.96 -2.67
CA GLY A 46 -4.28 -10.70 -3.88
C GLY A 46 -5.49 -11.31 -4.62
N PRO A 47 -6.45 -11.96 -3.96
CA PRO A 47 -7.65 -12.48 -4.61
C PRO A 47 -8.54 -11.40 -5.26
N PHE A 48 -8.62 -10.21 -4.67
CA PHE A 48 -9.33 -9.09 -5.28
C PHE A 48 -8.57 -8.58 -6.52
N LEU A 49 -7.28 -8.31 -6.38
CA LEU A 49 -6.45 -7.81 -7.47
C LEU A 49 -6.40 -8.76 -8.68
N ALA A 50 -6.50 -10.08 -8.44
CA ALA A 50 -6.52 -11.09 -9.51
C ALA A 50 -7.79 -11.04 -10.38
N ARG A 51 -8.86 -10.40 -9.92
CA ARG A 51 -10.09 -10.21 -10.70
C ARG A 51 -10.09 -8.90 -11.51
N LEU A 52 -9.15 -7.99 -11.24
CA LEU A 52 -9.05 -6.74 -11.99
C LEU A 52 -8.66 -7.04 -13.44
N PRO A 53 -9.46 -6.62 -14.44
CA PRO A 53 -9.03 -6.65 -15.82
C PRO A 53 -7.72 -5.89 -16.01
N ILE A 54 -6.93 -6.30 -17.00
CA ILE A 54 -5.69 -5.57 -17.35
C ILE A 54 -6.05 -4.14 -17.72
N TYR A 55 -5.31 -3.18 -17.16
CA TYR A 55 -5.45 -1.78 -17.49
C TYR A 55 -5.22 -1.55 -18.99
N THR A 56 -6.15 -0.85 -19.60
CA THR A 56 -6.13 -0.49 -21.03
C THR A 56 -6.47 0.98 -21.13
N PRO A 57 -5.48 1.84 -21.51
CA PRO A 57 -5.67 3.30 -21.53
C PRO A 57 -6.83 3.77 -22.44
N GLU A 58 -7.01 3.08 -23.57
CA GLU A 58 -7.99 3.45 -24.59
C GLU A 58 -9.44 3.12 -24.20
N LYS A 59 -9.64 2.27 -23.19
CA LYS A 59 -10.98 1.92 -22.70
C LYS A 59 -11.39 2.90 -21.61
N SER A 60 -12.48 3.63 -21.85
CA SER A 60 -13.10 4.51 -20.85
C SER A 60 -13.99 3.76 -19.85
N GLU A 61 -14.49 2.58 -20.24
CA GLU A 61 -15.34 1.76 -19.37
C GLU A 61 -14.49 0.90 -18.44
N ARG A 62 -14.80 0.97 -17.14
CA ARG A 62 -14.17 0.18 -16.09
C ARG A 62 -15.15 -0.84 -15.53
N SER A 63 -14.65 -2.01 -15.11
CA SER A 63 -15.48 -2.98 -14.37
C SER A 63 -15.87 -2.43 -13.00
N SER A 64 -16.86 -3.05 -12.36
CA SER A 64 -17.28 -2.71 -10.99
C SER A 64 -16.14 -2.80 -10.00
N GLU A 65 -15.28 -3.82 -10.12
CA GLU A 65 -14.12 -4.00 -9.25
C GLU A 65 -13.04 -2.94 -9.49
N GLN A 66 -12.83 -2.54 -10.76
CA GLN A 66 -11.91 -1.45 -11.06
C GLN A 66 -12.42 -0.13 -10.47
N MET A 67 -13.70 0.16 -10.61
CA MET A 67 -14.32 1.37 -10.03
C MET A 67 -14.26 1.34 -8.49
N GLU A 68 -14.60 0.22 -7.84
CA GLU A 68 -14.48 0.06 -6.39
C GLU A 68 -13.08 0.38 -5.89
N PHE A 69 -12.06 -0.16 -6.57
CA PHE A 69 -10.66 0.06 -6.25
C PHE A 69 -10.24 1.53 -6.41
N ILE A 70 -10.58 2.13 -7.56
CA ILE A 70 -10.24 3.53 -7.88
C ILE A 70 -10.87 4.48 -6.85
N GLU A 71 -12.17 4.27 -6.53
CA GLU A 71 -12.88 5.10 -5.56
C GLU A 71 -12.29 4.97 -4.14
N ALA A 72 -11.90 3.77 -3.73
CA ALA A 72 -11.25 3.58 -2.44
C ALA A 72 -9.91 4.32 -2.35
N VAL A 73 -9.10 4.28 -3.42
CA VAL A 73 -7.84 5.04 -3.48
C VAL A 73 -8.11 6.54 -3.52
N ARG A 74 -9.11 7.00 -4.28
CA ARG A 74 -9.54 8.41 -4.33
C ARG A 74 -9.88 8.94 -2.94
N ALA A 75 -10.64 8.17 -2.17
CA ALA A 75 -11.08 8.53 -0.82
C ALA A 75 -9.99 8.41 0.25
N SER A 76 -8.86 7.73 -0.04
CA SER A 76 -7.83 7.45 0.94
C SER A 76 -7.04 8.67 1.39
N ASP A 77 -6.52 8.62 2.62
CA ASP A 77 -5.58 9.59 3.19
C ASP A 77 -4.13 9.10 3.13
N GLY A 78 -3.93 7.79 2.95
CA GLY A 78 -2.63 7.14 2.80
C GLY A 78 -2.77 5.73 2.28
N ILE A 79 -1.68 5.14 1.85
CA ILE A 79 -1.68 3.82 1.19
C ILE A 79 -0.53 2.97 1.74
N ILE A 80 -0.75 1.67 1.81
CA ILE A 80 0.33 0.69 2.04
C ILE A 80 0.30 -0.29 0.88
N VAL A 81 1.40 -0.36 0.12
CA VAL A 81 1.55 -1.30 -0.99
C VAL A 81 2.48 -2.42 -0.60
N ALA A 82 2.01 -3.67 -0.75
CA ALA A 82 2.83 -4.86 -0.54
C ALA A 82 2.87 -5.71 -1.82
N THR A 83 4.07 -6.03 -2.30
CA THR A 83 4.26 -6.80 -3.52
C THR A 83 5.24 -7.94 -3.32
N PRO A 84 4.98 -9.13 -3.90
CA PRO A 84 6.07 -10.08 -4.08
C PRO A 84 7.09 -9.53 -5.08
N GLY A 85 8.38 -9.79 -4.82
CA GLY A 85 9.45 -9.49 -5.77
C GLY A 85 9.64 -10.66 -6.73
N TYR A 86 9.40 -10.43 -8.02
CA TYR A 86 9.63 -11.42 -9.08
C TYR A 86 10.65 -10.88 -10.08
N HIS A 87 11.71 -11.65 -10.32
CA HIS A 87 12.75 -11.31 -11.31
C HIS A 87 13.31 -9.88 -11.17
N GLY A 88 13.48 -9.42 -9.93
CA GLY A 88 14.04 -8.10 -9.60
C GLY A 88 13.03 -6.94 -9.62
N GLY A 89 11.76 -7.18 -9.97
CA GLY A 89 10.70 -6.17 -10.03
C GLY A 89 9.49 -6.48 -9.16
N ILE A 90 8.52 -5.58 -9.17
CA ILE A 90 7.21 -5.76 -8.55
C ILE A 90 6.38 -6.76 -9.37
N SER A 91 5.40 -7.40 -8.73
CA SER A 91 4.51 -8.35 -9.44
C SER A 91 3.62 -7.63 -10.45
N GLY A 92 3.33 -8.29 -11.58
CA GLY A 92 2.38 -7.79 -12.58
C GLY A 92 0.98 -7.55 -12.00
N LEU A 93 0.58 -8.35 -11.01
CA LEU A 93 -0.68 -8.19 -10.29
C LEU A 93 -0.79 -6.83 -9.60
N VAL A 94 0.24 -6.44 -8.83
CA VAL A 94 0.28 -5.16 -8.13
C VAL A 94 0.52 -4.03 -9.12
N LYS A 95 1.35 -4.25 -10.14
CA LYS A 95 1.60 -3.24 -11.17
C LYS A 95 0.31 -2.87 -11.92
N ASN A 96 -0.51 -3.86 -12.29
CA ASN A 96 -1.81 -3.62 -12.93
C ASN A 96 -2.74 -2.74 -12.07
N ALA A 97 -2.80 -3.01 -10.76
CA ALA A 97 -3.58 -2.19 -9.84
C ALA A 97 -3.06 -0.75 -9.76
N LEU A 98 -1.73 -0.56 -9.77
CA LEU A 98 -1.12 0.78 -9.77
C LEU A 98 -1.31 1.51 -11.09
N ASP A 99 -1.37 0.78 -12.24
CA ASP A 99 -1.65 1.39 -13.54
C ASP A 99 -3.09 1.91 -13.65
N LEU A 100 -4.06 1.28 -12.98
CA LEU A 100 -5.44 1.78 -12.90
C LEU A 100 -5.54 3.15 -12.25
N LEU A 101 -4.56 3.59 -11.47
CA LEU A 101 -4.55 4.92 -10.86
C LEU A 101 -4.35 6.03 -11.89
N ASP A 102 -4.08 5.69 -13.16
CA ASP A 102 -4.10 6.65 -14.26
C ASP A 102 -5.47 7.33 -14.43
N ASP A 103 -6.54 6.69 -14.01
CA ASP A 103 -7.88 7.25 -13.99
C ASP A 103 -8.03 8.41 -12.97
N LEU A 104 -7.08 8.57 -12.06
CA LEU A 104 -7.02 9.70 -11.12
C LEU A 104 -6.16 10.86 -11.64
N ARG A 105 -5.73 10.84 -12.89
CA ARG A 105 -4.84 11.84 -13.50
C ARG A 105 -5.39 13.26 -13.41
N ASP A 106 -6.68 13.41 -13.66
CA ASP A 106 -7.35 14.70 -13.74
C ASP A 106 -8.15 15.04 -12.47
N ASP A 107 -8.00 14.23 -11.42
CA ASP A 107 -8.61 14.49 -10.12
C ASP A 107 -7.97 15.70 -9.43
N THR A 108 -8.71 16.34 -8.51
CA THR A 108 -8.19 17.41 -7.63
C THR A 108 -6.92 16.98 -6.89
N ARG A 109 -6.84 15.69 -6.50
CA ARG A 109 -5.64 15.04 -5.97
C ARG A 109 -5.14 14.04 -7.00
N CYS A 110 -4.34 14.54 -7.95
CA CYS A 110 -3.81 13.74 -9.05
C CYS A 110 -3.07 12.49 -8.54
N TYR A 111 -3.44 11.31 -9.00
CA TYR A 111 -2.83 10.03 -8.62
C TYR A 111 -2.78 9.83 -7.09
N LEU A 112 -1.58 9.87 -6.52
CA LEU A 112 -1.30 9.71 -5.09
C LEU A 112 -0.85 11.02 -4.42
N GLU A 113 -1.08 12.16 -5.05
CA GLU A 113 -0.67 13.45 -4.52
C GLU A 113 -1.20 13.68 -3.10
N GLY A 114 -0.32 14.16 -2.22
CA GLY A 114 -0.65 14.41 -0.81
C GLY A 114 -0.86 13.14 0.03
N ARG A 115 -0.48 11.95 -0.48
CA ARG A 115 -0.57 10.67 0.25
C ARG A 115 0.81 10.10 0.55
N ALA A 116 1.04 9.69 1.80
CA ALA A 116 2.16 8.81 2.11
C ALA A 116 1.86 7.39 1.66
N VAL A 117 2.89 6.71 1.16
CA VAL A 117 2.80 5.32 0.70
C VAL A 117 3.83 4.46 1.41
N GLY A 118 3.38 3.57 2.26
CA GLY A 118 4.19 2.52 2.86
C GLY A 118 4.52 1.45 1.83
N CYS A 119 5.81 1.11 1.69
CA CYS A 119 6.27 0.14 0.69
C CYS A 119 6.77 -1.13 1.38
N ILE A 120 6.21 -2.28 0.99
CA ILE A 120 6.56 -3.61 1.53
C ILE A 120 6.87 -4.54 0.36
N VAL A 121 7.99 -5.27 0.44
CA VAL A 121 8.37 -6.28 -0.55
C VAL A 121 8.72 -7.59 0.15
N ALA A 122 8.23 -8.71 -0.37
CA ALA A 122 8.65 -10.04 0.03
C ALA A 122 9.19 -10.81 -1.19
N ALA A 123 10.40 -11.37 -1.09
CA ALA A 123 11.04 -12.13 -2.17
C ALA A 123 11.97 -13.22 -1.63
N SER A 124 12.24 -14.24 -2.45
CA SER A 124 13.18 -15.31 -2.11
C SER A 124 14.64 -14.84 -2.31
N GLY A 125 15.12 -13.95 -1.47
CA GLY A 125 16.50 -13.45 -1.48
C GLY A 125 16.59 -11.93 -1.39
N TRP A 126 17.58 -11.48 -0.62
CA TRP A 126 17.78 -10.07 -0.28
C TRP A 126 18.06 -9.17 -1.48
N GLN A 127 18.74 -9.69 -2.52
CA GLN A 127 18.99 -8.92 -3.75
C GLN A 127 17.68 -8.51 -4.42
N THR A 128 16.77 -9.47 -4.62
CA THR A 128 15.44 -9.18 -5.20
C THR A 128 14.60 -8.30 -4.30
N CYS A 129 14.69 -8.47 -2.97
CA CYS A 129 14.01 -7.58 -2.02
C CYS A 129 14.42 -6.12 -2.22
N GLY A 130 15.74 -5.86 -2.32
CA GLY A 130 16.27 -4.50 -2.50
C GLY A 130 15.88 -3.88 -3.84
N THR A 131 16.04 -4.61 -4.95
CA THR A 131 15.71 -4.11 -6.29
C THR A 131 14.21 -3.86 -6.46
N ALA A 132 13.37 -4.78 -6.01
CA ALA A 132 11.92 -4.63 -6.09
C ALA A 132 11.40 -3.50 -5.18
N LEU A 133 12.02 -3.27 -4.00
CA LEU A 133 11.66 -2.14 -3.16
C LEU A 133 12.03 -0.80 -3.82
N GLY A 134 13.20 -0.72 -4.45
CA GLY A 134 13.59 0.44 -5.26
C GLY A 134 12.61 0.71 -6.40
N ALA A 135 12.24 -0.34 -7.15
CA ALA A 135 11.26 -0.25 -8.24
C ALA A 135 9.89 0.22 -7.76
N LEU A 136 9.38 -0.33 -6.64
CA LEU A 136 8.11 0.11 -6.06
C LEU A 136 8.13 1.59 -5.67
N ARG A 137 9.21 2.04 -5.01
CA ARG A 137 9.36 3.45 -4.63
C ARG A 137 9.40 4.37 -5.85
N SER A 138 10.04 3.95 -6.96
CA SER A 138 10.05 4.70 -8.22
C SER A 138 8.64 4.82 -8.81
N VAL A 139 7.84 3.76 -8.79
CA VAL A 139 6.42 3.81 -9.23
C VAL A 139 5.62 4.77 -8.36
N VAL A 140 5.79 4.71 -7.04
CA VAL A 140 5.10 5.64 -6.11
C VAL A 140 5.47 7.10 -6.40
N HIS A 141 6.74 7.40 -6.66
CA HIS A 141 7.16 8.75 -7.06
C HIS A 141 6.56 9.17 -8.40
N ALA A 142 6.53 8.28 -9.40
CA ALA A 142 5.89 8.57 -10.69
C ALA A 142 4.40 8.89 -10.54
N LEU A 143 3.74 8.27 -9.56
CA LEU A 143 2.35 8.53 -9.20
C LEU A 143 2.20 9.71 -8.21
N ARG A 144 3.24 10.55 -8.01
CA ARG A 144 3.24 11.73 -7.11
C ARG A 144 2.99 11.42 -5.62
N GLY A 145 3.13 10.16 -5.21
CA GLY A 145 3.02 9.75 -3.81
C GLY A 145 4.33 10.01 -3.04
N TRP A 146 4.24 10.00 -1.71
CA TRP A 146 5.35 10.15 -0.78
C TRP A 146 5.73 8.79 -0.20
N PRO A 147 6.73 8.05 -0.75
CA PRO A 147 7.17 6.82 -0.10
C PRO A 147 7.60 7.10 1.33
N SER A 148 7.04 6.35 2.30
CA SER A 148 7.44 6.51 3.70
C SER A 148 8.96 6.30 3.87
N PRO A 149 9.61 6.96 4.84
CA PRO A 149 11.05 6.82 5.06
C PRO A 149 11.51 5.37 5.17
N LEU A 150 10.79 4.55 5.94
CA LEU A 150 11.06 3.12 6.04
C LEU A 150 10.23 2.34 5.03
N GLY A 151 10.91 1.59 4.14
CA GLY A 151 10.30 0.49 3.38
C GLY A 151 10.70 -0.84 4.02
N ALA A 152 9.77 -1.80 4.08
CA ALA A 152 10.04 -3.13 4.62
C ALA A 152 10.38 -4.13 3.51
N ALA A 153 11.48 -4.84 3.70
CA ALA A 153 11.93 -5.92 2.82
C ALA A 153 11.99 -7.23 3.61
N LEU A 154 11.32 -8.27 3.12
CA LEU A 154 11.22 -9.56 3.77
C LEU A 154 11.81 -10.64 2.87
N ASN A 155 12.76 -11.41 3.40
CA ASN A 155 13.26 -12.59 2.71
C ASN A 155 12.31 -13.76 3.00
N SER A 156 11.51 -14.15 2.02
CA SER A 156 10.54 -15.26 2.15
C SER A 156 11.17 -16.64 2.17
N SER A 157 12.49 -16.76 1.97
CA SER A 157 13.23 -18.00 2.22
C SER A 157 13.47 -18.24 3.71
N GLU A 158 13.31 -17.24 4.54
CA GLU A 158 13.37 -17.29 5.97
C GLU A 158 11.96 -17.51 6.54
N SER A 159 11.83 -18.19 7.68
CA SER A 159 10.53 -18.42 8.34
C SER A 159 10.07 -17.17 9.07
N VAL A 160 9.59 -16.17 8.30
CA VAL A 160 9.14 -14.88 8.85
C VAL A 160 7.83 -15.00 9.60
N PHE A 161 6.94 -15.89 9.18
CA PHE A 161 5.64 -16.15 9.78
C PHE A 161 5.50 -17.61 10.18
N ASP A 162 4.90 -17.85 11.34
CA ASP A 162 4.55 -19.20 11.80
C ASP A 162 3.33 -19.78 11.05
N ALA A 163 2.95 -21.02 11.40
CA ALA A 163 1.82 -21.71 10.77
C ALA A 163 0.49 -20.98 11.01
N GLU A 164 0.35 -20.33 12.16
CA GLU A 164 -0.83 -19.57 12.59
C GLU A 164 -0.88 -18.18 11.94
N GLY A 165 0.20 -17.75 11.26
CA GLY A 165 0.31 -16.47 10.55
C GLY A 165 0.82 -15.32 11.41
N ASN A 166 1.33 -15.59 12.61
CA ASN A 166 1.98 -14.58 13.42
C ASN A 166 3.42 -14.34 12.92
N CYS A 167 3.89 -13.11 13.05
CA CYS A 167 5.28 -12.80 12.70
C CYS A 167 6.22 -13.36 13.78
N ALA A 168 7.00 -14.37 13.41
CA ALA A 168 7.96 -15.02 14.32
C ALA A 168 9.21 -14.15 14.57
N ASP A 169 9.53 -13.24 13.64
CA ASP A 169 10.67 -12.33 13.77
C ASP A 169 10.23 -10.96 14.30
N ALA A 170 10.62 -10.68 15.55
CA ALA A 170 10.28 -9.41 16.22
C ALA A 170 10.81 -8.16 15.49
N LYS A 171 11.95 -8.27 14.80
CA LYS A 171 12.53 -7.16 14.03
C LYS A 171 11.66 -6.84 12.82
N THR A 172 11.26 -7.85 12.07
CA THR A 172 10.33 -7.70 10.94
C THR A 172 8.97 -7.17 11.40
N ALA A 173 8.43 -7.69 12.50
CA ALA A 173 7.18 -7.19 13.07
C ALA A 173 7.28 -5.69 13.42
N ALA A 174 8.37 -5.27 14.05
CA ALA A 174 8.63 -3.88 14.37
C ALA A 174 8.75 -2.99 13.10
N GLN A 175 9.43 -3.47 12.06
CA GLN A 175 9.55 -2.73 10.79
C GLN A 175 8.18 -2.53 10.12
N LEU A 176 7.36 -3.57 10.04
CA LEU A 176 6.01 -3.50 9.48
C LEU A 176 5.12 -2.54 10.27
N ALA A 177 5.22 -2.56 11.60
CA ALA A 177 4.51 -1.63 12.45
C ALA A 177 4.95 -0.17 12.23
N VAL A 178 6.25 0.07 12.01
CA VAL A 178 6.76 1.42 11.67
C VAL A 178 6.19 1.89 10.34
N VAL A 179 6.15 1.04 9.30
CA VAL A 179 5.56 1.39 8.00
C VAL A 179 4.10 1.84 8.18
N GLY A 180 3.28 1.08 8.90
CA GLY A 180 1.88 1.43 9.16
C GLY A 180 1.74 2.77 9.90
N ARG A 181 2.50 2.96 10.98
CA ARG A 181 2.46 4.21 11.77
C ARG A 181 2.89 5.43 10.97
N GLN A 182 3.98 5.34 10.19
CA GLN A 182 4.47 6.49 9.39
C GLN A 182 3.43 6.98 8.39
N VAL A 183 2.68 6.07 7.76
CA VAL A 183 1.60 6.45 6.84
C VAL A 183 0.48 7.18 7.58
N VAL A 184 0.09 6.71 8.77
CA VAL A 184 -0.95 7.38 9.58
C VAL A 184 -0.49 8.73 10.09
N GLU A 185 0.74 8.84 10.59
CA GLU A 185 1.31 10.10 11.08
C GLU A 185 1.34 11.17 9.98
N PHE A 186 1.71 10.78 8.75
CA PHE A 186 1.66 11.69 7.61
C PHE A 186 0.22 12.11 7.30
N ALA A 187 -0.71 11.15 7.20
CA ALA A 187 -2.11 11.43 6.92
C ALA A 187 -2.75 12.35 7.98
N GLN A 188 -2.39 12.19 9.26
CA GLN A 188 -2.88 13.06 10.33
C GLN A 188 -2.39 14.50 10.22
N ARG A 189 -1.23 14.73 9.62
CA ARG A 189 -0.62 16.07 9.48
C ARG A 189 -0.97 16.77 8.17
N PHE A 190 -1.13 16.01 7.07
CA PHE A 190 -1.14 16.56 5.72
C PHE A 190 -2.42 16.28 4.93
N SER A 191 -3.39 15.51 5.46
CA SER A 191 -4.65 15.31 4.73
C SER A 191 -5.47 16.59 4.60
N PRO A 192 -6.16 16.79 3.45
CA PRO A 192 -7.02 17.95 3.24
C PRO A 192 -8.04 18.10 4.38
N GLY A 193 -8.20 19.33 4.88
CA GLY A 193 -9.06 19.65 6.03
C GLY A 193 -8.41 19.50 7.40
N ARG A 194 -7.13 19.12 7.47
CA ARG A 194 -6.35 19.06 8.73
C ARG A 194 -5.18 20.04 8.77
N GLN A 195 -4.87 20.72 7.67
CA GLN A 195 -3.81 21.72 7.66
C GLN A 195 -4.26 22.94 8.47
N PRO A 196 -3.44 23.41 9.44
CA PRO A 196 -3.61 24.74 9.96
C PRO A 196 -3.43 25.73 8.81
N PRO A 197 -4.09 26.93 8.83
CA PRO A 197 -3.83 27.95 7.83
C PRO A 197 -2.32 28.22 7.81
N ILE A 198 -1.76 28.27 6.61
CA ILE A 198 -0.38 28.71 6.39
C ILE A 198 -0.44 30.23 6.53
N ASP A 199 0.12 30.76 7.63
CA ASP A 199 0.30 32.20 7.85
C ASP A 199 1.30 32.80 6.85
#